data_43a27c19cf42d6e5d7dbf5510716ec39
#
_entry.id   43a27c19cf42d6e5d7dbf5510716ec39
#
_cell.length_a   1.000
_cell.length_b   1.000
_cell.length_c   1.000
_cell.angle_alpha   90.00
_cell.angle_beta   90.00
_cell.angle_gamma   90.00
#
_symmetry.space_group_name_H-M   'P 1'
#
loop_
_entity.id
_entity.type
_entity.pdbx_description
1 polymer ?
#
loop_
_entity_poly.entity_id
_entity_poly.type
_entity_poly.pdbx_seq_one_letter_code
_entity_poly.pdbx_strand_id
1 'polypeptide(L)'
;MYYITLDLEWNQAYAQKALAVQKQLKCRLRGEVIQIGAVKLDKHLMPCGSYQVIVKPKYFKKIHRHVAELTGISQEKMDMGVPLEEAAEKFKSWCGKDFAFLTWGPDDIPMLKENFNAHGIGGAWLDNTYDLQLIFNRQTENNSKQRSLEYAMEFYEIPQTLRAHDALNDAYFTALVAAKLDVAGGIKHYNERRGEILESNVIGDADAGDDGYVTIGEMLDDEIVKAPKCPICAAAMSQDGKMLHSKGQRYSAPYTCQKDGKMLLILKLHRNFNDTWRAKRTIQPLTDELMRAYEIGLERGQNRRKTDKKRTHRGRRRQPRQLNGTSSNEQKAQAAVSAE
;
A
#
# COMPACT_ATOMS: atom_id res chain seq x y z
N MET A 1 -0.97 20.01 -22.64
CA MET A 1 -0.85 18.90 -21.67
C MET A 1 -2.02 17.95 -21.90
N TYR A 2 -1.77 16.65 -21.98
CA TYR A 2 -2.76 15.58 -22.00
C TYR A 2 -2.92 15.01 -20.59
N TYR A 3 -4.06 14.40 -20.32
CA TYR A 3 -4.26 13.53 -19.17
C TYR A 3 -4.34 12.09 -19.64
N ILE A 4 -3.79 11.16 -18.89
CA ILE A 4 -3.82 9.74 -19.22
C ILE A 4 -4.39 9.00 -18.00
N THR A 5 -5.62 8.51 -18.13
CA THR A 5 -6.14 7.57 -17.13
C THR A 5 -5.48 6.22 -17.35
N LEU A 6 -5.01 5.63 -16.28
CA LEU A 6 -4.24 4.38 -16.27
C LEU A 6 -4.82 3.43 -15.25
N ASP A 7 -4.96 2.18 -15.65
CA ASP A 7 -5.26 1.05 -14.79
C ASP A 7 -4.39 -0.14 -15.15
N LEU A 8 -4.13 -1.02 -14.18
CA LEU A 8 -3.28 -2.19 -14.35
C LEU A 8 -3.97 -3.44 -13.80
N GLU A 9 -3.78 -4.55 -14.52
CA GLU A 9 -4.01 -5.86 -13.92
C GLU A 9 -2.66 -6.54 -13.64
N TRP A 10 -2.54 -7.19 -12.48
CA TRP A 10 -1.30 -7.88 -12.11
C TRP A 10 -1.54 -9.27 -11.55
N ASN A 11 -0.64 -10.18 -11.90
CA ASN A 11 -0.65 -11.52 -11.38
C ASN A 11 0.08 -11.59 -10.04
N GLN A 12 -0.48 -12.37 -9.11
CA GLN A 12 0.14 -12.66 -7.82
C GLN A 12 0.72 -14.07 -7.84
N ALA A 13 1.90 -14.25 -7.24
CA ALA A 13 2.45 -15.58 -7.09
C ALA A 13 1.81 -16.32 -5.92
N TYR A 14 1.73 -17.65 -6.04
CA TYR A 14 1.51 -18.52 -4.88
C TYR A 14 2.64 -18.32 -3.86
N ALA A 15 2.33 -18.35 -2.56
CA ALA A 15 3.22 -17.93 -1.49
C ALA A 15 4.65 -18.53 -1.56
N GLN A 16 4.78 -19.83 -1.84
CA GLN A 16 6.10 -20.49 -1.94
C GLN A 16 6.94 -19.95 -3.10
N LYS A 17 6.30 -19.68 -4.25
CA LYS A 17 6.97 -19.13 -5.42
C LYS A 17 7.32 -17.65 -5.24
N ALA A 18 6.45 -16.87 -4.59
CA ALA A 18 6.73 -15.49 -4.25
C ALA A 18 8.01 -15.36 -3.42
N LEU A 19 8.17 -16.20 -2.39
CA LEU A 19 9.38 -16.24 -1.56
C LEU A 19 10.64 -16.63 -2.36
N ALA A 20 10.53 -17.61 -3.26
CA ALA A 20 11.66 -18.05 -4.09
C ALA A 20 12.11 -16.94 -5.06
N VAL A 21 11.18 -16.28 -5.71
CA VAL A 21 11.45 -15.15 -6.62
C VAL A 21 12.02 -13.97 -5.84
N GLN A 22 11.44 -13.64 -4.68
CA GLN A 22 11.90 -12.53 -3.86
C GLN A 22 13.35 -12.70 -3.39
N LYS A 23 13.78 -13.94 -3.10
CA LYS A 23 15.18 -14.26 -2.77
C LYS A 23 16.15 -14.05 -3.93
N GLN A 24 15.69 -14.13 -5.17
CA GLN A 24 16.51 -13.93 -6.37
C GLN A 24 16.60 -12.47 -6.81
N LEU A 25 15.57 -11.68 -6.46
CA LEU A 25 15.51 -10.27 -6.83
C LEU A 25 16.17 -9.40 -5.76
N LYS A 26 16.90 -8.38 -6.20
CA LYS A 26 17.48 -7.34 -5.32
C LYS A 26 16.49 -6.21 -5.00
N CYS A 27 15.21 -6.39 -5.35
CA CYS A 27 14.14 -5.41 -5.16
C CYS A 27 12.84 -6.12 -4.85
N ARG A 28 11.87 -5.38 -4.32
CA ARG A 28 10.54 -5.89 -4.03
C ARG A 28 9.73 -6.12 -5.31
N LEU A 29 8.99 -7.23 -5.37
CA LEU A 29 8.01 -7.53 -6.42
C LEU A 29 6.79 -8.19 -5.80
N ARG A 30 5.73 -7.41 -5.54
CA ARG A 30 4.47 -7.88 -4.92
C ARG A 30 3.59 -8.66 -5.90
N GLY A 31 3.61 -8.25 -7.15
CA GLY A 31 2.87 -8.84 -8.25
C GLY A 31 3.53 -8.48 -9.57
N GLU A 32 3.21 -9.18 -10.62
CA GLU A 32 3.76 -8.90 -11.95
C GLU A 32 2.64 -8.43 -12.87
N VAL A 33 2.81 -7.26 -13.49
CA VAL A 33 1.84 -6.66 -14.40
C VAL A 33 1.59 -7.60 -15.57
N ILE A 34 0.31 -7.86 -15.87
CA ILE A 34 -0.14 -8.72 -16.97
C ILE A 34 -1.02 -7.98 -17.97
N GLN A 35 -1.52 -6.79 -17.62
CA GLN A 35 -2.25 -5.92 -18.54
C GLN A 35 -1.99 -4.46 -18.16
N ILE A 36 -1.79 -3.62 -19.18
CA ILE A 36 -1.77 -2.16 -19.06
C ILE A 36 -2.93 -1.64 -19.91
N GLY A 37 -3.82 -0.88 -19.28
CA GLY A 37 -4.92 -0.19 -19.95
C GLY A 37 -4.84 1.30 -19.71
N ALA A 38 -4.99 2.12 -20.75
CA ALA A 38 -4.95 3.56 -20.62
C ALA A 38 -5.83 4.28 -21.64
N VAL A 39 -6.39 5.42 -21.22
CA VAL A 39 -7.13 6.33 -22.11
C VAL A 39 -6.50 7.71 -22.06
N LYS A 40 -6.18 8.26 -23.21
CA LYS A 40 -5.66 9.62 -23.35
C LYS A 40 -6.80 10.61 -23.48
N LEU A 41 -6.78 11.63 -22.68
CA LEU A 41 -7.72 12.75 -22.68
C LEU A 41 -7.00 14.02 -23.12
N ASP A 42 -7.68 14.83 -23.92
CA ASP A 42 -7.22 16.17 -24.26
C ASP A 42 -7.40 17.16 -23.10
N LYS A 43 -7.06 18.43 -23.30
CA LYS A 43 -7.19 19.50 -22.30
C LYS A 43 -8.64 19.77 -21.86
N HIS A 44 -9.62 19.29 -22.63
CA HIS A 44 -11.06 19.37 -22.33
C HIS A 44 -11.61 18.07 -21.73
N LEU A 45 -10.73 17.15 -21.34
CA LEU A 45 -11.05 15.84 -20.81
C LEU A 45 -11.84 14.95 -21.78
N MET A 46 -11.71 15.20 -23.10
CA MET A 46 -12.32 14.36 -24.13
C MET A 46 -11.37 13.24 -24.53
N PRO A 47 -11.82 11.97 -24.57
CA PRO A 47 -11.01 10.86 -25.01
C PRO A 47 -10.49 11.06 -26.44
N CYS A 48 -9.19 10.97 -26.63
CA CYS A 48 -8.52 11.15 -27.94
C CYS A 48 -7.57 10.01 -28.30
N GLY A 49 -7.53 8.95 -27.51
CA GLY A 49 -6.79 7.73 -27.81
C GLY A 49 -6.90 6.72 -26.68
N SER A 50 -6.69 5.45 -27.01
CA SER A 50 -6.64 4.35 -26.04
C SER A 50 -5.41 3.49 -26.28
N TYR A 51 -4.96 2.82 -25.22
CA TYR A 51 -3.83 1.88 -25.25
C TYR A 51 -4.17 0.66 -24.41
N GLN A 52 -3.89 -0.51 -24.95
CA GLN A 52 -4.01 -1.76 -24.22
C GLN A 52 -2.91 -2.70 -24.63
N VAL A 53 -2.31 -3.38 -23.67
CA VAL A 53 -1.34 -4.43 -23.94
C VAL A 53 -1.43 -5.52 -22.88
N ILE A 54 -1.36 -6.77 -23.33
CA ILE A 54 -1.15 -7.92 -22.45
C ILE A 54 0.36 -8.09 -22.29
N VAL A 55 0.79 -8.22 -21.04
CA VAL A 55 2.19 -8.37 -20.66
C VAL A 55 2.43 -9.81 -20.24
N LYS A 56 3.47 -10.42 -20.79
CA LYS A 56 3.94 -11.76 -20.40
C LYS A 56 4.84 -11.65 -19.18
N PRO A 57 4.45 -12.21 -18.03
CA PRO A 57 5.26 -12.12 -16.82
C PRO A 57 6.53 -12.99 -16.93
N LYS A 58 7.62 -12.48 -16.40
CA LYS A 58 8.93 -13.14 -16.37
C LYS A 58 9.07 -14.09 -15.21
N TYR A 59 8.57 -13.69 -14.05
CA TYR A 59 8.77 -14.38 -12.76
C TYR A 59 7.55 -15.20 -12.36
N PHE A 60 6.35 -14.65 -12.45
CA PHE A 60 5.09 -15.28 -12.01
C PHE A 60 4.32 -15.85 -13.21
N LYS A 61 4.98 -16.80 -13.91
CA LYS A 61 4.52 -17.36 -15.21
C LYS A 61 3.18 -18.10 -15.15
N LYS A 62 2.79 -18.61 -13.98
CA LYS A 62 1.49 -19.28 -13.81
C LYS A 62 0.49 -18.26 -13.28
N ILE A 63 -0.62 -18.09 -14.01
CA ILE A 63 -1.67 -17.17 -13.55
C ILE A 63 -2.31 -17.70 -12.26
N HIS A 64 -2.52 -16.81 -11.30
CA HIS A 64 -3.23 -17.17 -10.07
C HIS A 64 -4.72 -17.33 -10.39
N ARG A 65 -5.35 -18.40 -9.89
CA ARG A 65 -6.74 -18.71 -10.19
C ARG A 65 -7.68 -17.54 -9.95
N HIS A 66 -7.56 -16.88 -8.82
CA HIS A 66 -8.39 -15.71 -8.47
C HIS A 66 -8.19 -14.55 -9.45
N VAL A 67 -6.96 -14.31 -9.91
CA VAL A 67 -6.67 -13.27 -10.90
C VAL A 67 -7.32 -13.60 -12.24
N ALA A 68 -7.22 -14.86 -12.69
CA ALA A 68 -7.88 -15.30 -13.93
C ALA A 68 -9.40 -15.17 -13.88
N GLU A 69 -10.02 -15.52 -12.75
CA GLU A 69 -11.47 -15.39 -12.53
C GLU A 69 -11.91 -13.92 -12.53
N LEU A 70 -11.13 -13.05 -11.88
CA LEU A 70 -11.42 -11.63 -11.75
C LEU A 70 -11.25 -10.89 -13.09
N THR A 71 -10.07 -11.00 -13.70
CA THR A 71 -9.70 -10.24 -14.91
C THR A 71 -10.22 -10.87 -16.19
N GLY A 72 -10.48 -12.20 -16.20
CA GLY A 72 -10.78 -12.97 -17.40
C GLY A 72 -9.59 -13.18 -18.33
N ILE A 73 -8.37 -12.88 -17.85
CA ILE A 73 -7.16 -13.20 -18.60
C ILE A 73 -6.86 -14.68 -18.40
N SER A 74 -6.86 -15.48 -19.49
CA SER A 74 -6.48 -16.88 -19.43
C SER A 74 -4.95 -17.03 -19.43
N GLN A 75 -4.46 -18.23 -19.08
CA GLN A 75 -3.05 -18.57 -19.15
C GLN A 75 -2.51 -18.38 -20.59
N GLU A 76 -3.29 -18.83 -21.60
CA GLU A 76 -2.88 -18.70 -23.01
C GLU A 76 -2.77 -17.23 -23.43
N LYS A 77 -3.76 -16.40 -23.04
CA LYS A 77 -3.75 -14.96 -23.33
C LYS A 77 -2.52 -14.29 -22.69
N MET A 78 -2.21 -14.63 -21.45
CA MET A 78 -1.03 -14.12 -20.73
C MET A 78 0.28 -14.59 -21.39
N ASP A 79 0.36 -15.85 -21.81
CA ASP A 79 1.56 -16.43 -22.46
C ASP A 79 1.83 -15.83 -23.86
N MET A 80 0.81 -15.35 -24.55
CA MET A 80 0.90 -14.63 -25.82
C MET A 80 1.21 -13.14 -25.66
N GLY A 81 1.26 -12.63 -24.41
CA GLY A 81 1.60 -11.24 -24.15
C GLY A 81 3.05 -10.91 -24.53
N VAL A 82 3.35 -9.62 -24.63
CA VAL A 82 4.70 -9.12 -24.91
C VAL A 82 5.52 -8.99 -23.62
N PRO A 83 6.86 -9.04 -23.67
CA PRO A 83 7.70 -8.73 -22.52
C PRO A 83 7.43 -7.33 -21.96
N LEU A 84 7.60 -7.13 -20.65
CA LEU A 84 7.36 -5.83 -20.01
C LEU A 84 8.23 -4.72 -20.60
N GLU A 85 9.46 -5.03 -20.98
CA GLU A 85 10.40 -4.09 -21.60
C GLU A 85 9.82 -3.50 -22.89
N GLU A 86 9.27 -4.36 -23.75
CA GLU A 86 8.63 -3.96 -25.01
C GLU A 86 7.32 -3.19 -24.74
N ALA A 87 6.51 -3.67 -23.80
CA ALA A 87 5.28 -2.98 -23.40
C ALA A 87 5.56 -1.57 -22.88
N ALA A 88 6.59 -1.42 -22.03
CA ALA A 88 6.99 -0.13 -21.46
C ALA A 88 7.46 0.88 -22.52
N GLU A 89 8.27 0.45 -23.48
CA GLU A 89 8.73 1.32 -24.58
C GLU A 89 7.57 1.79 -25.45
N LYS A 90 6.69 0.87 -25.85
CA LYS A 90 5.50 1.20 -26.65
C LYS A 90 4.55 2.12 -25.89
N PHE A 91 4.31 1.83 -24.60
CA PHE A 91 3.47 2.66 -23.76
C PHE A 91 4.02 4.07 -23.58
N LYS A 92 5.31 4.19 -23.26
CA LYS A 92 6.00 5.47 -23.14
C LYS A 92 5.92 6.28 -24.43
N SER A 93 6.16 5.63 -25.59
CA SER A 93 6.03 6.27 -26.92
C SER A 93 4.61 6.78 -27.16
N TRP A 94 3.59 5.97 -26.83
CA TRP A 94 2.19 6.36 -26.96
C TRP A 94 1.80 7.51 -26.03
N CYS A 95 2.31 7.56 -24.79
CA CYS A 95 2.08 8.66 -23.86
C CYS A 95 2.52 10.01 -24.43
N GLY A 96 3.68 10.06 -25.09
CA GLY A 96 4.25 11.30 -25.63
C GLY A 96 5.09 12.05 -24.59
N LYS A 97 5.12 13.38 -24.64
CA LYS A 97 6.05 14.19 -23.81
C LYS A 97 5.36 15.06 -22.74
N ASP A 98 4.14 15.52 -22.99
CA ASP A 98 3.45 16.50 -22.13
C ASP A 98 2.12 15.91 -21.64
N PHE A 99 2.19 15.17 -20.54
CA PHE A 99 1.04 14.49 -19.96
C PHE A 99 1.14 14.35 -18.43
N ALA A 100 -0.01 14.09 -17.81
CA ALA A 100 -0.13 13.67 -16.41
C ALA A 100 -0.95 12.38 -16.33
N PHE A 101 -0.52 11.44 -15.51
CA PHE A 101 -1.30 10.24 -15.21
C PHE A 101 -2.38 10.52 -14.16
N LEU A 102 -3.53 9.90 -14.36
CA LEU A 102 -4.64 9.85 -13.43
C LEU A 102 -4.96 8.38 -13.14
N THR A 103 -4.85 7.95 -11.88
CA THR A 103 -5.18 6.58 -11.47
C THR A 103 -6.37 6.58 -10.51
N TRP A 104 -7.14 5.51 -10.46
CA TRP A 104 -8.18 5.36 -9.45
C TRP A 104 -7.59 4.72 -8.19
N GLY A 105 -7.01 5.56 -7.34
CA GLY A 105 -6.28 5.15 -6.14
C GLY A 105 -4.75 5.18 -6.31
N PRO A 106 -4.01 4.82 -5.25
CA PRO A 106 -2.58 5.04 -5.18
C PRO A 106 -1.72 3.86 -5.65
N ASP A 107 -2.29 2.72 -6.10
CA ASP A 107 -1.55 1.46 -6.19
C ASP A 107 -0.90 1.20 -7.56
N ASP A 108 -1.48 1.67 -8.67
CA ASP A 108 -1.03 1.35 -10.03
C ASP A 108 0.40 1.80 -10.33
N ILE A 109 0.71 3.07 -10.07
CA ILE A 109 2.04 3.61 -10.37
C ILE A 109 3.14 2.97 -9.51
N PRO A 110 2.98 2.79 -8.19
CA PRO A 110 3.93 2.02 -7.40
C PRO A 110 4.10 0.58 -7.89
N MET A 111 3.01 -0.09 -8.30
CA MET A 111 3.07 -1.43 -8.86
C MET A 111 3.87 -1.45 -10.17
N LEU A 112 3.62 -0.51 -11.08
CA LEU A 112 4.35 -0.42 -12.33
C LEU A 112 5.84 -0.10 -12.11
N LYS A 113 6.16 0.78 -11.15
CA LYS A 113 7.55 1.09 -10.77
C LYS A 113 8.27 -0.11 -10.13
N GLU A 114 7.61 -0.90 -9.27
CA GLU A 114 8.17 -2.14 -8.74
C GLU A 114 8.52 -3.11 -9.87
N ASN A 115 7.62 -3.26 -10.85
CA ASN A 115 7.86 -4.10 -12.02
C ASN A 115 9.01 -3.58 -12.88
N PHE A 116 9.05 -2.27 -13.14
CA PHE A 116 10.15 -1.66 -13.89
C PHE A 116 11.50 -1.88 -13.20
N ASN A 117 11.56 -1.69 -11.87
CA ASN A 117 12.77 -1.92 -11.10
C ASN A 117 13.23 -3.38 -11.18
N ALA A 118 12.31 -4.34 -11.04
CA ALA A 118 12.61 -5.78 -11.16
C ALA A 118 13.14 -6.19 -12.56
N HIS A 119 12.79 -5.42 -13.59
CA HIS A 119 13.20 -5.64 -14.99
C HIS A 119 14.33 -4.70 -15.44
N GLY A 120 14.85 -3.82 -14.55
CA GLY A 120 15.91 -2.87 -14.91
C GLY A 120 15.46 -1.73 -15.83
N ILE A 121 14.16 -1.40 -15.83
CA ILE A 121 13.56 -0.35 -16.67
C ILE A 121 13.51 0.96 -15.89
N GLY A 122 13.92 2.07 -16.49
CA GLY A 122 13.84 3.40 -15.88
C GLY A 122 12.39 3.90 -15.78
N GLY A 123 11.93 4.24 -14.56
CA GLY A 123 10.55 4.64 -14.26
C GLY A 123 10.32 6.12 -13.96
N ALA A 124 11.31 7.00 -14.09
CA ALA A 124 11.20 8.43 -13.73
C ALA A 124 10.09 9.18 -14.51
N TRP A 125 9.77 8.77 -15.73
CA TRP A 125 8.71 9.37 -16.54
C TRP A 125 7.29 9.10 -16.01
N LEU A 126 7.15 8.22 -15.02
CA LEU A 126 5.88 7.93 -14.32
C LEU A 126 5.61 8.89 -13.15
N ASP A 127 6.49 9.85 -12.86
CA ASP A 127 6.39 10.66 -11.64
C ASP A 127 5.26 11.70 -11.68
N ASN A 128 4.86 12.18 -12.86
CA ASN A 128 3.76 13.12 -13.00
C ASN A 128 2.40 12.41 -12.91
N THR A 129 2.02 12.03 -11.68
CA THR A 129 0.86 11.18 -11.38
C THR A 129 0.03 11.75 -10.28
N TYR A 130 -1.29 11.62 -10.43
CA TYR A 130 -2.29 12.08 -9.48
C TYR A 130 -3.34 10.99 -9.22
N ASP A 131 -3.68 10.80 -7.95
CA ASP A 131 -4.76 9.93 -7.51
C ASP A 131 -6.11 10.65 -7.73
N LEU A 132 -6.85 10.20 -8.75
CA LEU A 132 -8.14 10.79 -9.11
C LEU A 132 -9.22 10.47 -8.06
N GLN A 133 -9.14 9.34 -7.38
CA GLN A 133 -10.02 8.99 -6.27
C GLN A 133 -9.92 10.03 -5.16
N LEU A 134 -8.71 10.51 -4.87
CA LEU A 134 -8.49 11.57 -3.88
C LEU A 134 -9.09 12.91 -4.35
N ILE A 135 -8.94 13.26 -5.64
CA ILE A 135 -9.53 14.45 -6.23
C ILE A 135 -11.06 14.37 -6.16
N PHE A 136 -11.63 13.23 -6.56
CA PHE A 136 -13.06 12.96 -6.46
C PHE A 136 -13.58 13.17 -5.03
N ASN A 137 -12.96 12.52 -4.05
CA ASN A 137 -13.38 12.61 -2.65
C ASN A 137 -13.34 14.05 -2.10
N ARG A 138 -12.36 14.85 -2.53
CA ARG A 138 -12.23 16.24 -2.11
C ARG A 138 -13.30 17.15 -2.72
N GLN A 139 -13.68 16.90 -3.97
CA GLN A 139 -14.64 17.71 -4.69
C GLN A 139 -16.10 17.33 -4.41
N THR A 140 -16.34 16.11 -3.94
CA THR A 140 -17.70 15.60 -3.68
C THR A 140 -18.02 15.53 -2.18
N GLU A 141 -17.34 14.67 -1.45
CA GLU A 141 -17.68 14.35 -0.05
C GLU A 141 -16.80 15.06 0.97
N ASN A 142 -15.72 15.67 0.54
CA ASN A 142 -14.70 16.32 1.39
C ASN A 142 -14.22 15.46 2.57
N ASN A 143 -14.08 14.15 2.36
CA ASN A 143 -13.62 13.21 3.37
C ASN A 143 -12.42 12.37 2.87
N SER A 144 -11.84 11.56 3.76
CA SER A 144 -10.69 10.70 3.46
C SER A 144 -11.06 9.23 3.20
N LYS A 145 -12.34 8.92 2.99
CA LYS A 145 -12.75 7.55 2.70
C LYS A 145 -12.35 7.20 1.27
N GLN A 146 -11.70 6.07 1.10
CA GLN A 146 -11.48 5.51 -0.23
C GLN A 146 -12.81 5.00 -0.78
N ARG A 147 -13.18 5.47 -1.98
CA ARG A 147 -14.39 5.06 -2.70
C ARG A 147 -14.01 4.21 -3.91
N SER A 148 -14.73 3.14 -4.17
CA SER A 148 -14.51 2.36 -5.38
C SER A 148 -14.81 3.18 -6.65
N LEU A 149 -14.30 2.75 -7.80
CA LEU A 149 -14.63 3.35 -9.09
C LEU A 149 -16.13 3.20 -9.39
N GLU A 150 -16.72 2.05 -9.07
CA GLU A 150 -18.16 1.79 -9.17
C GLU A 150 -18.98 2.83 -8.40
N TYR A 151 -18.57 3.15 -7.15
CA TYR A 151 -19.24 4.17 -6.36
C TYR A 151 -19.22 5.54 -7.06
N ALA A 152 -18.09 5.94 -7.64
CA ALA A 152 -17.98 7.21 -8.34
C ALA A 152 -18.76 7.22 -9.66
N MET A 153 -18.81 6.09 -10.35
CA MET A 153 -19.67 5.93 -11.53
C MET A 153 -21.14 6.06 -11.17
N GLU A 154 -21.58 5.38 -10.09
CA GLU A 154 -22.94 5.47 -9.58
C GLU A 154 -23.29 6.90 -9.15
N PHE A 155 -22.38 7.57 -8.45
CA PHE A 155 -22.53 8.96 -8.02
C PHE A 155 -22.78 9.93 -9.19
N TYR A 156 -22.14 9.69 -10.35
CA TYR A 156 -22.30 10.50 -11.55
C TYR A 156 -23.26 9.90 -12.59
N GLU A 157 -24.03 8.87 -12.22
CA GLU A 157 -24.97 8.18 -13.11
C GLU A 157 -24.31 7.66 -14.40
N ILE A 158 -23.06 7.22 -14.32
CA ILE A 158 -22.32 6.61 -15.43
C ILE A 158 -22.65 5.12 -15.48
N PRO A 159 -23.33 4.63 -16.53
CA PRO A 159 -23.72 3.22 -16.61
C PRO A 159 -22.49 2.32 -16.84
N GLN A 160 -22.43 1.21 -16.11
CA GLN A 160 -21.39 0.21 -16.29
C GLN A 160 -21.71 -0.66 -17.52
N THR A 161 -21.31 -0.19 -18.69
CA THR A 161 -21.60 -0.85 -19.97
C THR A 161 -20.54 -1.87 -20.41
N LEU A 162 -19.38 -1.88 -19.73
CA LEU A 162 -18.26 -2.76 -19.99
C LEU A 162 -17.91 -3.58 -18.75
N ARG A 163 -17.21 -4.69 -18.96
CA ARG A 163 -16.76 -5.55 -17.88
C ARG A 163 -15.76 -4.82 -16.99
N ALA A 164 -15.95 -4.85 -15.67
CA ALA A 164 -14.97 -4.44 -14.68
C ALA A 164 -13.78 -5.43 -14.64
N HIS A 165 -12.67 -4.99 -14.07
CA HIS A 165 -11.41 -5.76 -14.00
C HIS A 165 -10.84 -6.15 -15.37
N ASP A 166 -10.98 -5.24 -16.32
CA ASP A 166 -10.19 -5.15 -17.54
C ASP A 166 -9.55 -3.78 -17.54
N ALA A 167 -8.21 -3.72 -17.53
CA ALA A 167 -7.49 -2.47 -17.32
C ALA A 167 -7.88 -1.35 -18.30
N LEU A 168 -8.23 -1.66 -19.56
CA LEU A 168 -8.68 -0.63 -20.51
C LEU A 168 -10.08 -0.13 -20.14
N ASN A 169 -10.98 -1.01 -19.74
CA ASN A 169 -12.33 -0.63 -19.35
C ASN A 169 -12.32 0.22 -18.07
N ASP A 170 -11.51 -0.15 -17.06
CA ASP A 170 -11.42 0.58 -15.81
C ASP A 170 -10.71 1.94 -16.03
N ALA A 171 -9.69 2.01 -16.88
CA ALA A 171 -9.13 3.28 -17.34
C ALA A 171 -10.15 4.15 -18.08
N TYR A 172 -11.03 3.54 -18.89
CA TYR A 172 -12.10 4.27 -19.59
C TYR A 172 -13.16 4.81 -18.62
N PHE A 173 -13.61 4.01 -17.65
CA PHE A 173 -14.53 4.50 -16.63
C PHE A 173 -13.90 5.58 -15.75
N THR A 174 -12.61 5.45 -15.44
CA THR A 174 -11.84 6.51 -14.76
C THR A 174 -11.81 7.80 -15.58
N ALA A 175 -11.70 7.70 -16.91
CA ALA A 175 -11.76 8.84 -17.81
C ALA A 175 -13.14 9.53 -17.81
N LEU A 176 -14.23 8.74 -17.79
CA LEU A 176 -15.58 9.27 -17.70
C LEU A 176 -15.84 10.00 -16.37
N VAL A 177 -15.32 9.46 -15.27
CA VAL A 177 -15.36 10.14 -13.96
C VAL A 177 -14.51 11.42 -13.98
N ALA A 178 -13.30 11.38 -14.57
CA ALA A 178 -12.45 12.55 -14.70
C ALA A 178 -13.14 13.71 -15.43
N ALA A 179 -13.92 13.41 -16.46
CA ALA A 179 -14.69 14.40 -17.23
C ALA A 179 -15.79 15.10 -16.41
N LYS A 180 -16.15 14.58 -15.23
CA LYS A 180 -17.11 15.18 -14.30
C LYS A 180 -16.46 16.03 -13.21
N LEU A 181 -15.12 16.06 -13.16
CA LEU A 181 -14.33 16.72 -12.12
C LEU A 181 -13.59 17.95 -12.67
N ASP A 182 -13.30 18.91 -11.81
CA ASP A 182 -12.26 19.90 -12.07
C ASP A 182 -10.87 19.30 -11.85
N VAL A 183 -10.39 18.53 -12.84
CA VAL A 183 -9.08 17.86 -12.77
C VAL A 183 -7.95 18.88 -12.67
N ALA A 184 -8.01 19.99 -13.40
CA ALA A 184 -6.96 21.01 -13.39
C ALA A 184 -6.85 21.69 -12.03
N GLY A 185 -7.98 22.10 -11.44
CA GLY A 185 -8.04 22.62 -10.07
C GLY A 185 -7.64 21.57 -9.04
N GLY A 186 -8.09 20.32 -9.20
CA GLY A 186 -7.70 19.20 -8.34
C GLY A 186 -6.19 18.95 -8.33
N ILE A 187 -5.52 19.02 -9.48
CA ILE A 187 -4.08 18.91 -9.61
C ILE A 187 -3.37 20.13 -8.99
N LYS A 188 -3.83 21.34 -9.29
CA LYS A 188 -3.27 22.57 -8.72
C LYS A 188 -3.30 22.54 -7.19
N HIS A 189 -4.41 22.10 -6.61
CA HIS A 189 -4.61 22.00 -5.17
C HIS A 189 -4.24 20.62 -4.60
N TYR A 190 -3.71 19.71 -5.44
CA TYR A 190 -3.37 18.35 -5.02
C TYR A 190 -2.39 18.31 -3.85
N ASN A 191 -1.41 19.19 -3.89
CA ASN A 191 -0.37 19.33 -2.89
C ASN A 191 -0.73 20.33 -1.78
N GLU A 192 -1.79 21.15 -1.92
CA GLU A 192 -2.15 22.15 -0.92
C GLU A 192 -2.70 21.54 0.38
N ARG A 193 -3.39 20.39 0.32
CA ARG A 193 -3.68 19.57 1.52
C ARG A 193 -2.47 18.75 1.99
N ARG A 194 -1.46 18.55 1.15
CA ARG A 194 -0.12 18.21 1.60
C ARG A 194 0.59 19.38 2.27
N GLY A 195 0.07 20.60 2.18
CA GLY A 195 0.49 21.74 2.99
C GLY A 195 0.38 21.51 4.50
N GLU A 196 -0.44 20.54 4.94
CA GLU A 196 -0.40 20.01 6.30
C GLU A 196 0.74 19.01 6.52
N ILE A 197 1.30 18.42 5.47
CA ILE A 197 2.47 17.53 5.55
C ILE A 197 3.69 18.37 5.18
N LEU A 198 4.43 18.78 6.18
CA LEU A 198 5.62 19.60 6.00
C LEU A 198 6.80 18.80 5.43
N GLU A 199 6.88 17.51 5.77
CA GLU A 199 7.91 16.59 5.28
C GLU A 199 7.36 15.18 5.13
N SER A 200 7.71 14.50 4.05
CA SER A 200 7.41 13.08 3.84
C SER A 200 8.55 12.43 3.07
N ASN A 201 9.23 11.48 3.69
CA ASN A 201 10.32 10.71 3.10
C ASN A 201 10.21 9.22 3.50
N VAL A 202 11.02 8.38 2.88
CA VAL A 202 11.19 6.98 3.27
C VAL A 202 12.56 6.83 3.92
N ILE A 203 12.61 6.14 5.05
CA ILE A 203 13.83 5.81 5.79
C ILE A 203 14.01 4.30 5.82
N GLY A 204 15.26 3.84 5.71
CA GLY A 204 15.59 2.41 5.70
C GLY A 204 15.09 1.69 4.43
N ASP A 205 15.10 2.34 3.27
CA ASP A 205 14.60 1.77 2.02
C ASP A 205 15.71 1.00 1.28
N ALA A 206 15.70 -0.33 1.43
CA ALA A 206 16.67 -1.19 0.75
C ALA A 206 16.54 -1.17 -0.79
N ASP A 207 15.36 -0.82 -1.32
CA ASP A 207 15.17 -0.66 -2.77
C ASP A 207 15.88 0.61 -3.30
N ALA A 208 16.12 1.60 -2.42
CA ALA A 208 16.85 2.83 -2.72
C ALA A 208 18.35 2.77 -2.36
N GLY A 209 18.85 1.58 -1.94
CA GLY A 209 20.26 1.38 -1.60
C GLY A 209 20.62 1.64 -0.15
N ASP A 210 19.63 1.75 0.74
CA ASP A 210 19.81 1.76 2.20
C ASP A 210 19.84 0.31 2.73
N ASP A 211 20.52 0.04 3.85
CA ASP A 211 20.56 -1.31 4.45
C ASP A 211 19.22 -1.72 5.08
N GLY A 212 18.37 -0.76 5.40
CA GLY A 212 17.15 -0.97 6.17
C GLY A 212 17.43 -1.22 7.64
N TYR A 213 16.37 -1.23 8.46
CA TYR A 213 16.47 -1.49 9.89
C TYR A 213 16.22 -2.97 10.21
N VAL A 214 17.10 -3.61 10.95
CA VAL A 214 16.94 -5.02 11.35
C VAL A 214 15.73 -5.19 12.27
N THR A 215 15.54 -4.25 13.19
CA THR A 215 14.42 -4.26 14.13
C THR A 215 13.66 -2.94 14.14
N ILE A 216 12.39 -3.00 14.56
CA ILE A 216 11.59 -1.77 14.76
C ILE A 216 12.18 -0.94 15.90
N GLY A 217 12.77 -1.58 16.91
CA GLY A 217 13.44 -0.88 18.02
C GLY A 217 14.58 -0.01 17.53
N GLU A 218 15.44 -0.53 16.68
CA GLU A 218 16.55 0.19 16.05
C GLU A 218 16.02 1.41 15.25
N MET A 219 14.98 1.24 14.44
CA MET A 219 14.35 2.35 13.73
C MET A 219 13.83 3.45 14.65
N LEU A 220 13.16 3.06 15.75
CA LEU A 220 12.61 4.03 16.70
C LEU A 220 13.71 4.70 17.53
N ASP A 221 14.89 4.08 17.61
CA ASP A 221 16.07 4.60 18.31
C ASP A 221 16.96 5.49 17.43
N ASP A 222 16.72 5.53 16.12
CA ASP A 222 17.45 6.40 15.20
C ASP A 222 17.20 7.88 15.49
N GLU A 223 18.25 8.71 15.35
CA GLU A 223 18.18 10.15 15.59
C GLU A 223 17.16 10.86 14.70
N ILE A 224 16.97 10.37 13.47
CA ILE A 224 15.97 10.93 12.53
C ILE A 224 14.54 10.76 13.04
N VAL A 225 14.34 9.83 14.01
CA VAL A 225 13.07 9.58 14.68
C VAL A 225 13.06 10.20 16.08
N LYS A 226 14.12 10.04 16.87
CA LYS A 226 14.20 10.55 18.26
C LYS A 226 14.31 12.08 18.35
N ALA A 227 15.10 12.68 17.47
CA ALA A 227 15.37 14.12 17.44
C ALA A 227 15.23 14.66 16.00
N PRO A 228 14.05 14.52 15.39
CA PRO A 228 13.85 14.94 14.01
C PRO A 228 14.05 16.44 13.87
N LYS A 229 14.60 16.86 12.72
CA LYS A 229 14.72 18.28 12.40
C LYS A 229 13.36 18.83 12.00
N CYS A 230 13.09 20.07 12.41
CA CYS A 230 11.91 20.79 11.99
C CYS A 230 11.94 21.04 10.47
N PRO A 231 10.91 20.68 9.72
CA PRO A 231 10.87 20.89 8.26
C PRO A 231 10.87 22.36 7.84
N ILE A 232 10.57 23.28 8.76
CA ILE A 232 10.49 24.73 8.47
C ILE A 232 11.81 25.42 8.75
N CYS A 233 12.40 25.20 9.94
CA CYS A 233 13.61 25.95 10.36
C CYS A 233 14.85 25.09 10.58
N ALA A 234 14.77 23.78 10.30
CA ALA A 234 15.83 22.79 10.46
C ALA A 234 16.39 22.62 11.90
N ALA A 235 15.79 23.27 12.91
CA ALA A 235 16.15 23.06 14.32
C ALA A 235 15.74 21.67 14.79
N ALA A 236 16.49 21.07 15.71
CA ALA A 236 16.11 19.81 16.34
C ALA A 236 14.80 20.00 17.14
N MET A 237 13.90 19.04 17.03
CA MET A 237 12.64 19.02 17.79
C MET A 237 12.75 18.08 18.98
N SER A 238 12.06 18.40 20.07
CA SER A 238 11.95 17.58 21.26
C SER A 238 10.67 16.77 21.23
N GLN A 239 10.73 15.50 21.61
CA GLN A 239 9.56 14.63 21.72
C GLN A 239 8.74 14.99 22.97
N ASP A 240 7.43 15.30 22.80
CA ASP A 240 6.53 15.72 23.89
C ASP A 240 5.67 14.59 24.44
N GLY A 241 5.66 13.43 23.81
CA GLY A 241 4.82 12.31 24.22
C GLY A 241 5.42 10.96 23.89
N LYS A 242 4.75 9.90 24.33
CA LYS A 242 5.19 8.52 24.06
C LYS A 242 4.93 8.14 22.61
N MET A 243 5.83 7.35 22.02
CA MET A 243 5.58 6.75 20.72
C MET A 243 4.35 5.81 20.82
N LEU A 244 3.27 6.18 20.17
CA LEU A 244 2.03 5.42 20.11
C LEU A 244 2.12 4.42 18.94
N HIS A 245 1.96 3.12 19.25
CA HIS A 245 1.77 2.09 18.24
C HIS A 245 0.27 1.88 17.99
N SER A 246 -0.17 2.09 16.79
CA SER A 246 -1.56 1.87 16.34
C SER A 246 -1.66 0.71 15.34
N LYS A 247 -2.88 0.32 14.94
CA LYS A 247 -3.10 -0.76 13.97
C LYS A 247 -2.35 -0.50 12.67
N GLY A 248 -1.95 -1.58 11.95
CA GLY A 248 -1.30 -1.49 10.64
C GLY A 248 0.15 -1.03 10.70
N GLN A 249 0.88 -1.36 11.77
CA GLN A 249 2.31 -1.02 11.92
C GLN A 249 2.58 0.50 11.78
N ARG A 250 1.71 1.29 12.36
CA ARG A 250 1.83 2.74 12.38
C ARG A 250 2.25 3.21 13.75
N TYR A 251 3.27 4.05 13.78
CA TYR A 251 3.77 4.71 14.99
C TYR A 251 3.59 6.21 14.86
N SER A 252 3.31 6.90 15.96
CA SER A 252 3.20 8.36 15.95
C SER A 252 3.54 8.93 17.33
N ALA A 253 4.16 10.11 17.34
CA ALA A 253 4.44 10.87 18.55
C ALA A 253 4.39 12.37 18.26
N PRO A 254 3.94 13.19 19.23
CA PRO A 254 4.06 14.63 19.17
C PRO A 254 5.50 15.08 19.46
N TYR A 255 5.91 16.15 18.75
CA TYR A 255 7.18 16.82 18.91
C TYR A 255 6.96 18.33 18.98
N THR A 256 7.86 19.04 19.65
CA THR A 256 7.84 20.51 19.70
C THR A 256 9.09 21.09 19.04
N CYS A 257 8.88 21.98 18.06
CA CYS A 257 9.86 22.94 17.62
C CYS A 257 9.68 24.24 18.41
N GLN A 258 10.74 24.76 19.02
CA GLN A 258 10.66 26.00 19.80
C GLN A 258 10.26 27.23 18.97
N LYS A 259 10.55 27.23 17.65
CA LYS A 259 10.22 28.32 16.74
C LYS A 259 8.88 28.15 16.04
N ASP A 260 8.58 26.91 15.60
CA ASP A 260 7.49 26.64 14.67
C ASP A 260 6.33 25.84 15.30
N GLY A 261 6.40 25.60 16.63
CA GLY A 261 5.32 25.00 17.39
C GLY A 261 5.26 23.47 17.36
N LYS A 262 4.08 22.91 17.61
CA LYS A 262 3.88 21.46 17.77
C LYS A 262 3.70 20.77 16.45
N MET A 263 4.36 19.62 16.30
CA MET A 263 4.33 18.76 15.12
C MET A 263 3.94 17.34 15.51
N LEU A 264 3.38 16.59 14.57
CA LEU A 264 3.15 15.14 14.69
C LEU A 264 4.07 14.41 13.73
N LEU A 265 4.95 13.58 14.28
CA LEU A 265 5.72 12.62 13.49
C LEU A 265 4.92 11.32 13.40
N ILE A 266 4.83 10.79 12.19
CA ILE A 266 4.14 9.54 11.86
C ILE A 266 5.09 8.65 11.08
N LEU A 267 5.18 7.38 11.51
CA LEU A 267 5.88 6.32 10.79
C LEU A 267 4.86 5.27 10.35
N LYS A 268 4.85 4.94 9.07
CA LYS A 268 4.10 3.79 8.53
C LYS A 268 5.13 2.78 8.05
N LEU A 269 5.23 1.65 8.79
CA LEU A 269 6.25 0.64 8.58
C LEU A 269 5.87 -0.34 7.49
N HIS A 270 6.87 -0.76 6.74
CA HIS A 270 6.79 -1.80 5.71
C HIS A 270 8.02 -2.70 5.80
N ARG A 271 7.89 -3.94 5.33
CA ARG A 271 9.04 -4.82 5.15
C ARG A 271 9.73 -4.54 3.82
N ASN A 272 11.05 -4.53 3.82
CA ASN A 272 11.89 -4.56 2.64
C ASN A 272 11.95 -5.99 2.06
N PHE A 273 12.49 -6.11 0.87
CA PHE A 273 12.70 -7.41 0.22
C PHE A 273 13.71 -8.30 0.96
N ASN A 274 14.66 -7.71 1.70
CA ASN A 274 15.71 -8.37 2.48
C ASN A 274 15.31 -8.64 3.94
N ASP A 275 13.99 -8.64 4.24
CA ASP A 275 13.41 -8.83 5.58
C ASP A 275 13.78 -7.74 6.62
N THR A 276 14.40 -6.64 6.21
CA THR A 276 14.58 -5.47 7.07
C THR A 276 13.33 -4.59 7.07
N TRP A 277 13.32 -3.54 7.90
CA TRP A 277 12.22 -2.60 7.99
C TRP A 277 12.55 -1.28 7.32
N ARG A 278 11.54 -0.69 6.66
CA ARG A 278 11.51 0.69 6.22
C ARG A 278 10.27 1.38 6.75
N ALA A 279 10.31 2.69 6.81
CA ALA A 279 9.14 3.47 7.16
C ALA A 279 8.94 4.65 6.23
N LYS A 280 7.68 4.87 5.82
CA LYS A 280 7.27 6.19 5.35
C LYS A 280 7.17 7.09 6.58
N ARG A 281 8.09 8.04 6.69
CA ARG A 281 8.17 9.04 7.74
C ARG A 281 7.48 10.31 7.26
N THR A 282 6.62 10.87 8.09
CA THR A 282 5.84 12.08 7.78
C THR A 282 5.85 12.99 8.98
N ILE A 283 6.09 14.29 8.77
CA ILE A 283 5.97 15.34 9.78
C ILE A 283 4.92 16.35 9.31
N GLN A 284 3.97 16.65 10.19
CA GLN A 284 2.90 17.60 9.93
C GLN A 284 2.59 18.43 11.18
N PRO A 285 1.97 19.63 11.06
CA PRO A 285 1.52 20.39 12.21
C PRO A 285 0.58 19.55 13.08
N LEU A 286 0.71 19.65 14.38
CA LEU A 286 -0.15 18.96 15.33
C LEU A 286 -1.40 19.82 15.60
N THR A 287 -2.49 19.51 14.90
CA THR A 287 -3.79 20.14 15.12
C THR A 287 -4.48 19.56 16.37
N ASP A 288 -5.49 20.27 16.91
CA ASP A 288 -6.27 19.78 18.04
C ASP A 288 -6.99 18.46 17.74
N GLU A 289 -7.43 18.25 16.50
CA GLU A 289 -8.04 17.00 16.06
C GLU A 289 -7.04 15.83 16.11
N LEU A 290 -5.83 16.05 15.60
CA LEU A 290 -4.76 15.05 15.61
C LEU A 290 -4.28 14.75 17.03
N MET A 291 -4.24 15.77 17.89
CA MET A 291 -3.90 15.59 19.30
C MET A 291 -4.94 14.73 20.02
N ARG A 292 -6.23 15.02 19.85
CA ARG A 292 -7.34 14.21 20.39
C ARG A 292 -7.27 12.76 19.88
N ALA A 293 -7.01 12.54 18.59
CA ALA A 293 -6.87 11.20 18.02
C ALA A 293 -5.69 10.43 18.65
N TYR A 294 -4.57 11.10 18.88
CA TYR A 294 -3.39 10.55 19.55
C TYR A 294 -3.71 10.17 21.01
N GLU A 295 -4.35 11.04 21.79
CA GLU A 295 -4.75 10.80 23.19
C GLU A 295 -5.70 9.60 23.31
N ILE A 296 -6.74 9.53 22.46
CA ILE A 296 -7.65 8.39 22.39
C ILE A 296 -6.87 7.08 22.10
N GLY A 297 -5.87 7.17 21.24
CA GLY A 297 -4.99 6.03 20.92
C GLY A 297 -4.20 5.55 22.12
N LEU A 298 -3.65 6.47 22.91
CA LEU A 298 -2.92 6.16 24.14
C LEU A 298 -3.83 5.49 25.19
N GLU A 299 -5.03 6.00 25.40
CA GLU A 299 -6.00 5.43 26.35
C GLU A 299 -6.40 4.00 25.96
N ARG A 300 -6.68 3.76 24.68
CA ARG A 300 -6.98 2.41 24.16
C ARG A 300 -5.81 1.44 24.37
N GLY A 301 -4.58 1.90 24.16
CA GLY A 301 -3.37 1.11 24.41
C GLY A 301 -3.20 0.75 25.89
N GLN A 302 -3.47 1.67 26.81
CA GLN A 302 -3.41 1.44 28.25
C GLN A 302 -4.49 0.45 28.71
N ASN A 303 -5.71 0.57 28.20
CA ASN A 303 -6.81 -0.33 28.57
C ASN A 303 -6.58 -1.78 28.10
N ARG A 304 -5.98 -1.98 26.92
CA ARG A 304 -5.55 -3.30 26.46
C ARG A 304 -4.52 -3.94 27.40
N ARG A 305 -3.49 -3.19 27.82
CA ARG A 305 -2.47 -3.70 28.76
C ARG A 305 -3.05 -4.08 30.12
N LYS A 306 -4.08 -3.35 30.58
CA LYS A 306 -4.79 -3.69 31.88
C LYS A 306 -5.62 -4.98 31.74
N THR A 307 -6.27 -5.19 30.58
CA THR A 307 -7.06 -6.42 30.33
C THR A 307 -6.15 -7.64 30.16
N ASP A 308 -5.02 -7.52 29.49
CA ASP A 308 -4.06 -8.61 29.33
C ASP A 308 -3.39 -9.01 30.64
N LYS A 309 -3.02 -8.05 31.51
CA LYS A 309 -2.52 -8.32 32.85
C LYS A 309 -3.56 -9.03 33.73
N LYS A 310 -4.85 -8.69 33.65
CA LYS A 310 -5.92 -9.39 34.37
C LYS A 310 -6.13 -10.82 33.84
N ARG A 311 -5.92 -11.07 32.59
CA ARG A 311 -6.03 -12.39 31.94
C ARG A 311 -4.88 -13.31 32.36
N THR A 312 -3.65 -12.81 32.41
CA THR A 312 -2.47 -13.56 32.86
C THR A 312 -2.52 -13.86 34.37
N HIS A 313 -3.08 -12.97 35.19
CA HIS A 313 -3.26 -13.24 36.65
C HIS A 313 -4.38 -14.24 36.93
N ARG A 314 -5.45 -14.30 36.12
CA ARG A 314 -6.49 -15.34 36.23
C ARG A 314 -5.99 -16.73 35.82
N GLY A 315 -5.05 -16.80 34.87
CA GLY A 315 -4.43 -18.06 34.44
C GLY A 315 -3.50 -18.71 35.47
N ARG A 316 -2.88 -17.90 36.35
CA ARG A 316 -1.94 -18.39 37.39
C ARG A 316 -2.63 -18.90 38.67
N ARG A 317 -3.95 -18.72 38.81
CA ARG A 317 -4.71 -19.18 40.02
C ARG A 317 -5.42 -20.52 39.83
N ARG A 318 -5.16 -21.30 38.81
CA ARG A 318 -5.55 -22.72 38.78
C ARG A 318 -4.47 -23.52 39.45
N GLN A 319 -4.73 -23.85 40.74
CA GLN A 319 -3.96 -24.81 41.53
C GLN A 319 -3.93 -26.18 40.83
N PRO A 320 -2.82 -26.93 40.94
CA PRO A 320 -2.80 -28.29 40.43
C PRO A 320 -3.76 -29.14 41.31
N ARG A 321 -4.67 -29.86 40.65
CA ARG A 321 -5.47 -30.91 41.27
C ARG A 321 -4.52 -31.96 41.80
N GLN A 322 -4.49 -32.16 43.13
CA GLN A 322 -3.89 -33.32 43.76
C GLN A 322 -4.52 -34.58 43.20
N LEU A 323 -3.72 -35.41 42.60
CA LEU A 323 -4.04 -36.79 42.28
C LEU A 323 -3.90 -37.58 43.57
N ASN A 324 -5.03 -37.86 44.20
CA ASN A 324 -5.10 -38.91 45.23
C ASN A 324 -5.04 -40.26 44.54
N GLY A 325 -3.98 -40.99 44.84
CA GLY A 325 -3.84 -42.36 44.43
C GLY A 325 -4.77 -43.28 45.25
N THR A 326 -5.38 -44.23 44.57
CA THR A 326 -5.72 -45.53 45.14
C THR A 326 -5.40 -46.61 44.14
N SER A 327 -4.60 -47.52 44.60
CA SER A 327 -4.14 -48.77 44.04
C SER A 327 -5.30 -49.75 43.69
N SER A 328 -4.93 -50.69 42.86
CA SER A 328 -5.44 -52.06 42.66
C SER A 328 -6.22 -52.25 41.32
N ASN A 329 -5.67 -52.86 40.34
CA ASN A 329 -5.68 -54.30 40.05
C ASN A 329 -4.94 -54.60 38.75
N GLU A 330 -3.89 -55.37 38.95
CA GLU A 330 -3.35 -56.25 37.90
C GLU A 330 -4.39 -57.31 37.52
N GLN A 331 -4.30 -57.76 36.32
CA GLN A 331 -4.84 -58.95 35.68
C GLN A 331 -5.85 -58.69 34.56
N LYS A 332 -5.37 -58.69 33.36
CA LYS A 332 -5.62 -59.69 32.33
C LYS A 332 -4.93 -59.32 31.04
N ALA A 333 -3.79 -60.00 30.90
CA ALA A 333 -3.15 -60.18 29.63
C ALA A 333 -3.91 -61.25 28.80
N GLN A 334 -3.64 -61.19 27.47
CA GLN A 334 -3.73 -62.24 26.48
C GLN A 334 -5.09 -62.52 25.81
N ALA A 335 -4.96 -62.46 24.53
CA ALA A 335 -5.68 -63.07 23.38
C ALA A 335 -6.55 -62.00 22.66
N ALA A 336 -6.33 -61.71 21.39
CA ALA A 336 -6.22 -62.54 20.23
C ALA A 336 -5.59 -61.76 19.08
N VAL A 337 -4.59 -62.38 18.51
CA VAL A 337 -4.12 -62.22 17.13
C VAL A 337 -5.10 -62.95 16.23
N SER A 338 -5.24 -62.41 14.99
CA SER A 338 -5.72 -63.06 13.76
C SER A 338 -7.17 -62.85 13.32
N ALA A 339 -7.22 -62.57 12.04
CA ALA A 339 -8.27 -62.58 11.05
C ALA A 339 -9.07 -61.23 10.97
N GLU A 340 -9.10 -60.56 9.88
CA GLU A 340 -8.93 -60.72 8.42
C GLU A 340 -8.46 -59.43 7.77
#